data_137a622803283283cd688d2db4156fa2
#
_entry.id   137a622803283283cd688d2db4156fa2
#
_cell.length_a   1.000
_cell.length_b   1.000
_cell.length_c   1.000
_cell.angle_alpha   90.00
_cell.angle_beta   90.00
_cell.angle_gamma   90.00
#
_symmetry.space_group_name_H-M   'P 1'
#
loop_
_entity.id
_entity.type
_entity.pdbx_description
1 polymer ?
#
loop_
_entity_poly.entity_id
_entity_poly.type
_entity_poly.pdbx_seq_one_letter_code
_entity_poly.pdbx_strand_id
1 'polypeptide(L)'
;TPKSEVEMPGGTSFYFAHGIHNLNPDANFQLVTAVAQSEMKSVDDIRALGVDVVVLPTRHTVFFENKYGENQNNRTQRVLAKADPFTAQSLQGIEADIYHLGSLLADDFSLDVFEMLSAKGTLSVDAQGYLREVRGEKVYPIDWKNKRDYLRYVDILKVNEYEIESLTGHTDVKAAALTLAEWGVKEVCITLGSYGSVIYDGTEFAIVPAFPTREVVDATGCGDTYSTGYLYKRACGASIADAGCFAAAMSSLKLEHSG
;
A
#
# COMPACT_ATOMS: atom_id res chain seq x y z
N THR A 1 26.37 -6.68 14.82
CA THR A 1 25.42 -7.73 15.21
C THR A 1 24.08 -7.04 15.45
N PRO A 2 22.97 -7.48 14.85
CA PRO A 2 21.66 -6.93 15.16
C PRO A 2 21.35 -7.10 16.64
N LYS A 3 20.76 -6.09 17.26
CA LYS A 3 20.44 -6.10 18.70
C LYS A 3 19.27 -7.04 19.02
N SER A 4 18.43 -7.30 18.04
CA SER A 4 17.32 -8.26 18.10
C SER A 4 16.88 -8.64 16.68
N GLU A 5 16.35 -9.84 16.52
CA GLU A 5 15.70 -10.33 15.32
C GLU A 5 14.26 -10.69 15.72
N VAL A 6 13.29 -10.17 14.98
CA VAL A 6 11.86 -10.41 15.22
C VAL A 6 11.24 -10.77 13.89
N GLU A 7 10.53 -11.90 13.85
CA GLU A 7 9.68 -12.31 12.75
C GLU A 7 8.24 -12.02 13.11
N MET A 8 7.52 -11.35 12.20
CA MET A 8 6.16 -10.91 12.43
C MET A 8 5.38 -10.84 11.11
N PRO A 9 4.05 -11.05 11.13
CA PRO A 9 3.20 -10.73 10.01
C PRO A 9 3.33 -9.27 9.63
N GLY A 10 3.19 -8.97 8.34
CA GLY A 10 3.31 -7.61 7.82
C GLY A 10 2.77 -7.49 6.40
N GLY A 11 3.17 -6.41 5.73
CA GLY A 11 2.70 -6.07 4.40
C GLY A 11 1.29 -5.48 4.40
N THR A 12 0.85 -5.04 3.23
CA THR A 12 -0.42 -4.32 3.06
C THR A 12 -1.61 -5.08 3.64
N SER A 13 -1.69 -6.38 3.39
CA SER A 13 -2.78 -7.25 3.88
C SER A 13 -2.95 -7.17 5.40
N PHE A 14 -1.85 -7.26 6.12
CA PHE A 14 -1.85 -7.24 7.59
C PHE A 14 -2.32 -5.88 8.12
N TYR A 15 -1.71 -4.79 7.64
CA TYR A 15 -2.03 -3.44 8.12
C TYR A 15 -3.45 -3.00 7.75
N PHE A 16 -3.94 -3.36 6.56
CA PHE A 16 -5.33 -3.08 6.18
C PHE A 16 -6.33 -3.85 7.05
N ALA A 17 -6.12 -5.14 7.27
CA ALA A 17 -7.04 -5.96 8.08
C ALA A 17 -7.18 -5.39 9.50
N HIS A 18 -6.06 -5.12 10.15
CA HIS A 18 -6.06 -4.52 11.50
C HIS A 18 -6.59 -3.09 11.49
N GLY A 19 -6.23 -2.28 10.49
CA GLY A 19 -6.69 -0.91 10.36
C GLY A 19 -8.20 -0.82 10.22
N ILE A 20 -8.80 -1.58 9.31
CA ILE A 20 -10.26 -1.61 9.12
C ILE A 20 -10.98 -2.16 10.34
N HIS A 21 -10.49 -3.28 10.91
CA HIS A 21 -11.09 -3.84 12.12
C HIS A 21 -11.13 -2.82 13.27
N ASN A 22 -10.04 -2.09 13.51
CA ASN A 22 -9.97 -1.08 14.57
C ASN A 22 -10.85 0.14 14.30
N LEU A 23 -11.08 0.50 13.02
CA LEU A 23 -11.96 1.61 12.64
C LEU A 23 -13.43 1.23 12.73
N ASN A 24 -13.78 0.07 12.21
CA ASN A 24 -15.14 -0.43 12.14
C ASN A 24 -15.13 -1.94 11.96
N PRO A 25 -15.29 -2.72 13.02
CA PRO A 25 -15.28 -4.19 12.92
C PRO A 25 -16.44 -4.76 12.09
N ASP A 26 -17.49 -3.97 11.85
CA ASP A 26 -18.64 -4.35 11.01
C ASP A 26 -18.51 -3.83 9.57
N ALA A 27 -17.35 -3.28 9.19
CA ALA A 27 -17.14 -2.83 7.81
C ALA A 27 -17.23 -4.01 6.82
N ASN A 28 -17.89 -3.77 5.69
CA ASN A 28 -17.88 -4.74 4.58
C ASN A 28 -16.50 -4.71 3.90
N PHE A 29 -15.58 -5.49 4.45
CA PHE A 29 -14.19 -5.57 4.03
C PHE A 29 -13.79 -7.04 3.81
N GLN A 30 -13.20 -7.31 2.66
CA GLN A 30 -12.65 -8.62 2.33
C GLN A 30 -11.15 -8.48 2.05
N LEU A 31 -10.36 -9.30 2.68
CA LEU A 31 -8.93 -9.43 2.42
C LEU A 31 -8.69 -10.58 1.44
N VAL A 32 -7.94 -10.31 0.37
CA VAL A 32 -7.43 -11.36 -0.54
C VAL A 32 -5.91 -11.40 -0.42
N THR A 33 -5.37 -12.55 -0.08
CA THR A 33 -3.93 -12.71 0.15
C THR A 33 -3.41 -14.04 -0.38
N ALA A 34 -2.11 -14.12 -0.67
CA ALA A 34 -1.43 -15.34 -1.07
C ALA A 34 -0.45 -15.75 0.05
N VAL A 35 -0.77 -16.85 0.73
CA VAL A 35 -0.04 -17.34 1.91
C VAL A 35 0.19 -18.84 1.79
N ALA A 36 1.41 -19.30 2.05
CA ALA A 36 1.75 -20.71 2.06
C ALA A 36 1.04 -21.45 3.23
N GLN A 37 0.81 -22.73 3.05
CA GLN A 37 0.12 -23.55 4.05
C GLN A 37 0.81 -23.54 5.44
N SER A 38 2.13 -23.37 5.48
CA SER A 38 2.90 -23.26 6.73
C SER A 38 2.58 -22.00 7.54
N GLU A 39 2.09 -20.92 6.89
CA GLU A 39 1.86 -19.61 7.49
C GLU A 39 0.38 -19.30 7.75
N MET A 40 -0.50 -20.31 7.61
CA MET A 40 -1.96 -20.16 7.77
C MET A 40 -2.37 -19.63 9.14
N LYS A 41 -1.52 -19.80 10.17
CA LYS A 41 -1.79 -19.23 11.49
C LYS A 41 -2.02 -17.72 11.44
N SER A 42 -1.23 -16.98 10.67
CA SER A 42 -1.40 -15.51 10.51
C SER A 42 -2.76 -15.16 9.88
N VAL A 43 -3.25 -16.00 8.97
CA VAL A 43 -4.59 -15.85 8.39
C VAL A 43 -5.68 -16.11 9.42
N ASP A 44 -5.53 -17.17 10.21
CA ASP A 44 -6.51 -17.54 11.22
C ASP A 44 -6.58 -16.48 12.34
N ASP A 45 -5.46 -15.87 12.68
CA ASP A 45 -5.42 -14.73 13.62
C ASP A 45 -6.22 -13.53 13.06
N ILE A 46 -6.13 -13.22 11.76
CA ILE A 46 -6.93 -12.16 11.11
C ILE A 46 -8.42 -12.56 11.04
N ARG A 47 -8.73 -13.81 10.72
CA ARG A 47 -10.12 -14.32 10.71
C ARG A 47 -10.76 -14.23 12.11
N ALA A 48 -9.98 -14.46 13.15
CA ALA A 48 -10.45 -14.33 14.54
C ALA A 48 -10.89 -12.89 14.90
N LEU A 49 -10.42 -11.87 14.15
CA LEU A 49 -10.90 -10.49 14.25
C LEU A 49 -12.26 -10.28 13.55
N GLY A 50 -12.81 -11.29 12.87
CA GLY A 50 -14.04 -11.17 12.09
C GLY A 50 -13.84 -10.74 10.65
N VAL A 51 -12.59 -10.60 10.17
CA VAL A 51 -12.29 -10.22 8.79
C VAL A 51 -12.52 -11.40 7.85
N ASP A 52 -13.24 -11.16 6.75
CA ASP A 52 -13.37 -12.15 5.67
C ASP A 52 -12.07 -12.25 4.88
N VAL A 53 -11.45 -13.44 4.88
CA VAL A 53 -10.14 -13.67 4.24
C VAL A 53 -10.24 -14.75 3.19
N VAL A 54 -10.00 -14.37 1.94
CA VAL A 54 -9.78 -15.27 0.80
C VAL A 54 -8.28 -15.54 0.66
N VAL A 55 -7.89 -16.80 0.78
CA VAL A 55 -6.49 -17.20 0.62
C VAL A 55 -6.30 -17.87 -0.75
N LEU A 56 -5.43 -17.29 -1.56
CA LEU A 56 -4.99 -17.90 -2.81
C LEU A 56 -3.82 -18.85 -2.51
N PRO A 57 -3.84 -20.08 -3.04
CA PRO A 57 -2.78 -21.03 -2.80
C PRO A 57 -1.47 -20.54 -3.45
N THR A 58 -0.38 -20.63 -2.71
CA THR A 58 0.96 -20.33 -3.17
C THR A 58 1.96 -21.27 -2.52
N ARG A 59 3.09 -21.49 -3.19
CA ARG A 59 4.16 -22.33 -2.65
C ARG A 59 4.88 -21.68 -1.48
N HIS A 60 5.08 -20.37 -1.52
CA HIS A 60 5.78 -19.60 -0.51
C HIS A 60 5.00 -18.34 -0.17
N THR A 61 5.01 -17.96 1.09
CA THR A 61 4.61 -16.61 1.49
C THR A 61 5.72 -15.64 1.13
N VAL A 62 5.37 -14.42 0.70
CA VAL A 62 6.38 -13.38 0.49
C VAL A 62 7.06 -13.04 1.82
N PHE A 63 8.39 -13.05 1.84
CA PHE A 63 9.16 -12.81 3.05
C PHE A 63 10.21 -11.73 2.83
N PHE A 64 10.07 -10.62 3.56
CA PHE A 64 11.00 -9.50 3.55
C PHE A 64 11.87 -9.49 4.81
N GLU A 65 13.17 -9.43 4.64
CA GLU A 65 14.10 -9.11 5.71
C GLU A 65 14.42 -7.61 5.67
N ASN A 66 14.10 -6.90 6.76
CA ASN A 66 14.45 -5.49 6.91
C ASN A 66 15.57 -5.36 7.94
N LYS A 67 16.71 -4.80 7.54
CA LYS A 67 17.81 -4.49 8.45
C LYS A 67 17.92 -2.98 8.63
N TYR A 68 17.73 -2.53 9.85
CA TYR A 68 17.85 -1.12 10.23
C TYR A 68 19.27 -0.85 10.72
N GLY A 69 19.89 0.24 10.22
CA GLY A 69 21.16 0.75 10.70
C GLY A 69 21.00 1.61 11.95
N GLU A 70 22.08 2.30 12.35
CA GLU A 70 22.03 3.29 13.44
C GLU A 70 21.03 4.43 13.16
N ASN A 71 20.87 4.80 11.89
CA ASN A 71 19.83 5.69 11.43
C ASN A 71 18.68 4.83 10.88
N GLN A 72 17.52 4.88 11.54
CA GLN A 72 16.32 4.10 11.18
C GLN A 72 15.78 4.41 9.77
N ASN A 73 16.13 5.57 9.20
CA ASN A 73 15.79 5.91 7.81
C ASN A 73 16.63 5.11 6.81
N ASN A 74 17.78 4.56 7.21
CA ASN A 74 18.64 3.74 6.38
C ASN A 74 18.39 2.26 6.64
N ARG A 75 17.36 1.71 5.99
CA ARG A 75 17.12 0.27 6.00
C ARG A 75 17.62 -0.38 4.71
N THR A 76 18.18 -1.57 4.83
CA THR A 76 18.39 -2.47 3.70
C THR A 76 17.29 -3.52 3.70
N GLN A 77 16.81 -3.86 2.50
CA GLN A 77 15.75 -4.84 2.32
C GLN A 77 16.24 -6.00 1.47
N ARG A 78 15.85 -7.21 1.87
CA ARG A 78 16.02 -8.43 1.08
C ARG A 78 14.67 -9.14 0.97
N VAL A 79 14.45 -9.82 -0.15
CA VAL A 79 13.30 -10.70 -0.36
C VAL A 79 13.83 -12.12 -0.32
N LEU A 80 13.49 -12.84 0.72
CA LEU A 80 13.95 -14.21 0.97
C LEU A 80 13.03 -15.25 0.31
N ALA A 81 11.76 -14.92 0.14
CA ALA A 81 10.79 -15.75 -0.59
C ALA A 81 9.77 -14.84 -1.31
N LYS A 82 9.22 -15.36 -2.41
CA LYS A 82 8.15 -14.72 -3.19
C LYS A 82 6.91 -15.62 -3.18
N ALA A 83 5.73 -14.99 -3.07
CA ALA A 83 4.47 -15.65 -3.37
C ALA A 83 4.26 -15.73 -4.89
N ASP A 84 3.33 -16.58 -5.30
CA ASP A 84 2.86 -16.61 -6.68
C ASP A 84 2.06 -15.33 -6.99
N PRO A 85 2.14 -14.78 -8.22
CA PRO A 85 1.40 -13.57 -8.60
C PRO A 85 -0.12 -13.78 -8.53
N PHE A 86 -0.83 -12.70 -8.27
CA PHE A 86 -2.28 -12.64 -8.42
C PHE A 86 -2.64 -12.58 -9.91
N THR A 87 -3.60 -13.39 -10.33
CA THR A 87 -4.03 -13.44 -11.73
C THR A 87 -5.48 -12.98 -11.86
N ALA A 88 -5.87 -12.47 -13.04
CA ALA A 88 -7.26 -12.12 -13.30
C ALA A 88 -8.20 -13.31 -13.06
N GLN A 89 -7.78 -14.52 -13.40
CA GLN A 89 -8.56 -15.75 -13.14
C GLN A 89 -8.76 -16.00 -11.65
N SER A 90 -7.72 -15.83 -10.81
CA SER A 90 -7.82 -16.06 -9.36
C SER A 90 -8.67 -15.01 -8.64
N LEU A 91 -8.80 -13.82 -9.24
CA LEU A 91 -9.55 -12.69 -8.69
C LEU A 91 -10.94 -12.50 -9.33
N GLN A 92 -11.30 -13.31 -10.31
CA GLN A 92 -12.53 -13.14 -11.10
C GLN A 92 -13.80 -13.11 -10.25
N GLY A 93 -13.86 -13.90 -9.18
CA GLY A 93 -15.00 -14.02 -8.26
C GLY A 93 -15.04 -12.96 -7.15
N ILE A 94 -14.04 -12.07 -7.09
CA ILE A 94 -14.00 -11.01 -6.06
C ILE A 94 -14.83 -9.82 -6.54
N GLU A 95 -15.75 -9.38 -5.68
CA GLU A 95 -16.65 -8.26 -5.96
C GLU A 95 -16.55 -7.22 -4.84
N ALA A 96 -16.27 -5.97 -5.21
CA ALA A 96 -16.17 -4.84 -4.28
C ALA A 96 -16.44 -3.51 -5.00
N ASP A 97 -16.80 -2.48 -4.24
CA ASP A 97 -16.90 -1.11 -4.76
C ASP A 97 -15.51 -0.46 -4.92
N ILE A 98 -14.57 -0.84 -4.06
CA ILE A 98 -13.19 -0.35 -4.09
C ILE A 98 -12.24 -1.55 -3.98
N TYR A 99 -11.34 -1.67 -4.95
CA TYR A 99 -10.23 -2.62 -4.95
C TYR A 99 -8.95 -1.88 -4.62
N HIS A 100 -8.17 -2.39 -3.66
CA HIS A 100 -6.85 -1.84 -3.36
C HIS A 100 -5.76 -2.87 -3.66
N LEU A 101 -4.86 -2.54 -4.58
CA LEU A 101 -3.69 -3.35 -4.91
C LEU A 101 -2.48 -2.85 -4.11
N GLY A 102 -2.21 -3.50 -2.98
CA GLY A 102 -1.04 -3.26 -2.14
C GLY A 102 0.15 -4.09 -2.61
N SER A 103 0.66 -3.79 -3.79
CA SER A 103 1.78 -4.50 -4.39
C SER A 103 3.04 -4.39 -3.55
N LEU A 104 3.67 -5.52 -3.25
CA LEU A 104 4.97 -5.60 -2.60
C LEU A 104 6.11 -5.75 -3.61
N LEU A 105 5.83 -6.36 -4.75
CA LEU A 105 6.76 -6.63 -5.85
C LEU A 105 6.14 -6.25 -7.19
N ALA A 106 6.98 -5.96 -8.18
CA ALA A 106 6.55 -5.47 -9.49
C ALA A 106 5.76 -6.50 -10.32
N ASP A 107 5.88 -7.77 -9.97
CA ASP A 107 5.22 -8.90 -10.62
C ASP A 107 3.99 -9.42 -9.87
N ASP A 108 3.54 -8.75 -8.81
CA ASP A 108 2.38 -9.21 -8.03
C ASP A 108 1.08 -9.16 -8.83
N PHE A 109 0.87 -8.13 -9.65
CA PHE A 109 -0.35 -7.96 -10.45
C PHE A 109 0.01 -7.52 -11.88
N SER A 110 -0.46 -8.28 -12.86
CA SER A 110 -0.29 -7.98 -14.28
C SER A 110 -1.36 -7.00 -14.80
N LEU A 111 -1.17 -6.50 -16.01
CA LEU A 111 -2.05 -5.49 -16.61
C LEU A 111 -3.51 -5.95 -16.73
N ASP A 112 -3.74 -7.21 -17.06
CA ASP A 112 -5.08 -7.80 -17.17
C ASP A 112 -5.86 -7.79 -15.84
N VAL A 113 -5.15 -7.83 -14.69
CA VAL A 113 -5.78 -7.63 -13.37
C VAL A 113 -6.29 -6.20 -13.23
N PHE A 114 -5.49 -5.20 -13.63
CA PHE A 114 -5.93 -3.79 -13.62
C PHE A 114 -7.14 -3.56 -14.52
N GLU A 115 -7.10 -4.08 -15.75
CA GLU A 115 -8.21 -3.99 -16.69
C GLU A 115 -9.49 -4.60 -16.13
N MET A 116 -9.38 -5.80 -15.56
CA MET A 116 -10.53 -6.52 -15.00
C MET A 116 -11.12 -5.80 -13.78
N LEU A 117 -10.29 -5.39 -12.82
CA LEU A 117 -10.78 -4.79 -11.58
C LEU A 117 -11.30 -3.38 -11.78
N SER A 118 -10.66 -2.57 -12.63
CA SER A 118 -11.15 -1.22 -12.96
C SER A 118 -12.48 -1.22 -13.68
N ALA A 119 -12.83 -2.31 -14.38
CA ALA A 119 -14.15 -2.47 -15.01
C ALA A 119 -15.25 -2.83 -14.00
N LYS A 120 -14.89 -3.28 -12.78
CA LYS A 120 -15.84 -3.69 -11.74
C LYS A 120 -16.08 -2.60 -10.69
N GLY A 121 -15.06 -1.80 -10.36
CA GLY A 121 -15.17 -0.78 -9.32
C GLY A 121 -13.99 0.18 -9.31
N THR A 122 -13.89 0.99 -8.27
CA THR A 122 -12.79 1.94 -8.07
C THR A 122 -11.48 1.19 -7.81
N LEU A 123 -10.45 1.44 -8.61
CA LEU A 123 -9.15 0.81 -8.47
C LEU A 123 -8.15 1.74 -7.77
N SER A 124 -7.72 1.35 -6.59
CA SER A 124 -6.67 2.00 -5.81
C SER A 124 -5.39 1.19 -5.87
N VAL A 125 -4.24 1.85 -6.01
CA VAL A 125 -2.93 1.20 -6.13
C VAL A 125 -1.89 1.90 -5.27
N ASP A 126 -1.08 1.13 -4.53
CA ASP A 126 0.20 1.60 -4.00
C ASP A 126 1.30 1.30 -5.02
N ALA A 127 1.99 2.35 -5.50
CA ALA A 127 3.01 2.21 -6.54
C ALA A 127 4.29 1.51 -6.07
N GLN A 128 4.48 1.36 -4.77
CA GLN A 128 5.73 0.92 -4.14
C GLN A 128 6.30 -0.37 -4.75
N GLY A 129 5.47 -1.38 -4.95
CA GLY A 129 5.91 -2.67 -5.50
C GLY A 129 6.48 -2.54 -6.91
N TYR A 130 5.84 -1.73 -7.76
CA TYR A 130 6.24 -1.53 -9.16
C TYR A 130 7.54 -0.76 -9.33
N LEU A 131 8.00 -0.08 -8.28
CA LEU A 131 9.24 0.68 -8.24
C LEU A 131 10.39 -0.10 -7.61
N ARG A 132 10.23 -1.42 -7.47
CA ARG A 132 11.19 -2.34 -6.87
C ARG A 132 11.52 -3.50 -7.79
N GLU A 133 12.80 -3.79 -7.94
CA GLU A 133 13.30 -5.00 -8.61
C GLU A 133 14.09 -5.84 -7.61
N VAL A 134 13.84 -7.15 -7.63
CA VAL A 134 14.59 -8.11 -6.81
C VAL A 134 15.62 -8.80 -7.70
N ARG A 135 16.92 -8.58 -7.41
CA ARG A 135 18.05 -9.27 -8.05
C ARG A 135 18.76 -10.14 -7.04
N GLY A 136 18.67 -11.44 -7.21
CA GLY A 136 18.99 -12.38 -6.14
C GLY A 136 18.00 -12.16 -4.99
N GLU A 137 18.48 -11.74 -3.82
CA GLU A 137 17.61 -11.41 -2.69
C GLU A 137 17.53 -9.89 -2.45
N LYS A 138 18.36 -9.08 -3.11
CA LYS A 138 18.44 -7.64 -2.87
C LYS A 138 17.38 -6.88 -3.64
N VAL A 139 16.79 -5.87 -3.00
CA VAL A 139 15.82 -4.96 -3.58
C VAL A 139 16.54 -3.73 -4.15
N TYR A 140 16.23 -3.39 -5.39
CA TYR A 140 16.75 -2.22 -6.09
C TYR A 140 15.61 -1.33 -6.54
N PRO A 141 15.75 0.00 -6.48
CA PRO A 141 14.80 0.92 -7.08
C PRO A 141 14.86 0.81 -8.60
N ILE A 142 13.71 0.80 -9.23
CA ILE A 142 13.54 0.83 -10.70
C ILE A 142 12.44 1.80 -11.09
N ASP A 143 12.41 2.19 -12.35
CA ASP A 143 11.23 2.81 -12.94
C ASP A 143 10.17 1.74 -13.27
N TRP A 144 8.91 2.09 -13.13
CA TRP A 144 7.78 1.22 -13.51
C TRP A 144 7.67 1.17 -15.04
N LYS A 145 8.06 0.04 -15.62
CA LYS A 145 7.96 -0.19 -17.06
C LYS A 145 6.50 -0.16 -17.52
N ASN A 146 6.25 0.49 -18.64
CA ASN A 146 4.91 0.61 -19.22
C ASN A 146 3.87 1.24 -18.28
N LYS A 147 4.31 2.03 -17.30
CA LYS A 147 3.45 2.66 -16.29
C LYS A 147 2.19 3.32 -16.84
N ARG A 148 2.26 3.95 -18.03
CA ARG A 148 1.09 4.60 -18.65
C ARG A 148 0.01 3.62 -19.08
N ASP A 149 0.38 2.37 -19.40
CA ASP A 149 -0.57 1.33 -19.76
C ASP A 149 -1.38 0.87 -18.54
N TYR A 150 -0.77 0.91 -17.35
CA TYR A 150 -1.39 0.58 -16.07
C TYR A 150 -2.16 1.78 -15.49
N LEU A 151 -1.53 2.95 -15.45
CA LEU A 151 -2.05 4.13 -14.73
C LEU A 151 -3.38 4.65 -15.28
N ARG A 152 -3.67 4.44 -16.56
CA ARG A 152 -4.98 4.78 -17.14
C ARG A 152 -6.17 4.02 -16.52
N TYR A 153 -5.92 2.93 -15.81
CA TYR A 153 -6.93 2.15 -15.11
C TYR A 153 -7.05 2.51 -13.62
N VAL A 154 -6.13 3.34 -13.12
CA VAL A 154 -6.03 3.64 -11.70
C VAL A 154 -6.87 4.87 -11.36
N ASP A 155 -7.82 4.69 -10.45
CA ASP A 155 -8.60 5.80 -9.93
C ASP A 155 -7.84 6.53 -8.82
N ILE A 156 -7.25 5.79 -7.86
CA ILE A 156 -6.53 6.36 -6.72
C ILE A 156 -5.12 5.78 -6.69
N LEU A 157 -4.10 6.62 -6.86
CA LEU A 157 -2.70 6.22 -6.79
C LEU A 157 -2.06 6.79 -5.52
N LYS A 158 -1.46 5.93 -4.70
CA LYS A 158 -0.62 6.37 -3.59
C LYS A 158 0.86 6.17 -3.93
N VAL A 159 1.65 7.21 -3.71
CA VAL A 159 3.11 7.23 -3.84
C VAL A 159 3.72 8.04 -2.69
N ASN A 160 5.03 7.93 -2.46
CA ASN A 160 5.76 8.78 -1.53
C ASN A 160 6.73 9.73 -2.25
N GLU A 161 7.33 10.66 -1.50
CA GLU A 161 8.26 11.68 -2.02
C GLU A 161 9.50 11.12 -2.71
N TYR A 162 9.93 9.91 -2.35
CA TYR A 162 11.10 9.26 -2.96
C TYR A 162 10.74 8.51 -4.25
N GLU A 163 9.49 8.15 -4.40
CA GLU A 163 8.96 7.39 -5.52
C GLU A 163 8.59 8.29 -6.70
N ILE A 164 8.17 9.54 -6.44
CA ILE A 164 7.68 10.45 -7.49
C ILE A 164 8.75 10.78 -8.53
N GLU A 165 10.01 10.95 -8.13
CA GLU A 165 11.08 11.24 -9.07
C GLU A 165 11.34 10.07 -10.02
N SER A 166 11.43 8.84 -9.48
CA SER A 166 11.59 7.62 -10.29
C SER A 166 10.41 7.40 -11.22
N LEU A 167 9.20 7.72 -10.77
CA LEU A 167 7.96 7.48 -11.52
C LEU A 167 7.71 8.54 -12.58
N THR A 168 7.92 9.82 -12.28
CA THR A 168 7.52 10.95 -13.14
C THR A 168 8.68 11.77 -13.71
N GLY A 169 9.88 11.66 -13.12
CA GLY A 169 11.02 12.51 -13.41
C GLY A 169 10.95 13.87 -12.71
N HIS A 170 9.93 14.14 -11.88
CA HIS A 170 9.77 15.38 -11.12
C HIS A 170 10.09 15.18 -9.65
N THR A 171 10.81 16.13 -9.06
CA THR A 171 10.99 16.24 -7.60
C THR A 171 9.95 17.18 -6.98
N ASP A 172 9.34 18.06 -7.78
CA ASP A 172 8.24 18.90 -7.33
C ASP A 172 6.95 18.09 -7.23
N VAL A 173 6.34 18.11 -6.05
CA VAL A 173 5.17 17.29 -5.70
C VAL A 173 3.95 17.62 -6.56
N LYS A 174 3.71 18.91 -6.84
CA LYS A 174 2.57 19.33 -7.65
C LYS A 174 2.77 18.98 -9.12
N ALA A 175 3.99 19.17 -9.65
CA ALA A 175 4.32 18.75 -11.01
C ALA A 175 4.18 17.25 -11.20
N ALA A 176 4.63 16.44 -10.21
CA ALA A 176 4.45 15.00 -10.22
C ALA A 176 2.97 14.61 -10.23
N ALA A 177 2.15 15.22 -9.36
CA ALA A 177 0.72 14.94 -9.29
C ALA A 177 0.00 15.26 -10.60
N LEU A 178 0.29 16.40 -11.22
CA LEU A 178 -0.28 16.80 -12.52
C LEU A 178 0.12 15.82 -13.63
N THR A 179 1.38 15.40 -13.65
CA THR A 179 1.89 14.43 -14.63
C THR A 179 1.19 13.07 -14.49
N LEU A 180 0.98 12.59 -13.26
CA LEU A 180 0.25 11.35 -13.00
C LEU A 180 -1.21 11.44 -13.42
N ALA A 181 -1.86 12.59 -13.18
CA ALA A 181 -3.21 12.84 -13.64
C ALA A 181 -3.31 12.89 -15.18
N GLU A 182 -2.34 13.49 -15.86
CA GLU A 182 -2.24 13.46 -17.34
C GLU A 182 -2.10 12.04 -17.89
N TRP A 183 -1.54 11.10 -17.11
CA TRP A 183 -1.43 9.69 -17.49
C TRP A 183 -2.68 8.87 -17.17
N GLY A 184 -3.72 9.50 -16.61
CA GLY A 184 -5.05 8.92 -16.44
C GLY A 184 -5.45 8.65 -15.00
N VAL A 185 -4.57 8.89 -14.00
CA VAL A 185 -4.92 8.74 -12.59
C VAL A 185 -5.91 9.82 -12.18
N LYS A 186 -7.05 9.43 -11.56
CA LYS A 186 -8.08 10.39 -11.17
C LYS A 186 -7.76 11.10 -9.86
N GLU A 187 -7.13 10.41 -8.91
CA GLU A 187 -6.80 10.93 -7.60
C GLU A 187 -5.39 10.49 -7.20
N VAL A 188 -4.50 11.43 -6.93
CA VAL A 188 -3.09 11.19 -6.62
C VAL A 188 -2.81 11.57 -5.17
N CYS A 189 -2.39 10.62 -4.35
CA CYS A 189 -1.99 10.81 -2.96
C CYS A 189 -0.47 10.71 -2.84
N ILE A 190 0.22 11.81 -2.55
CA ILE A 190 1.68 11.85 -2.36
C ILE A 190 1.97 12.06 -0.88
N THR A 191 2.52 11.04 -0.21
CA THR A 191 2.92 11.13 1.20
C THR A 191 4.33 11.68 1.31
N LEU A 192 4.57 12.56 2.30
CA LEU A 192 5.79 13.34 2.49
C LEU A 192 6.41 13.10 3.89
N GLY A 193 6.20 11.92 4.45
CA GLY A 193 6.67 11.57 5.78
C GLY A 193 6.24 12.59 6.83
N SER A 194 7.18 13.19 7.55
CA SER A 194 6.91 14.17 8.60
C SER A 194 6.35 15.51 8.10
N TYR A 195 6.28 15.71 6.79
CA TYR A 195 5.68 16.92 6.19
C TYR A 195 4.21 16.73 5.82
N GLY A 196 3.64 15.55 6.05
CA GLY A 196 2.24 15.26 5.77
C GLY A 196 2.01 14.65 4.38
N SER A 197 1.04 15.16 3.64
CA SER A 197 0.74 14.68 2.27
C SER A 197 0.13 15.77 1.40
N VAL A 198 0.21 15.56 0.09
CA VAL A 198 -0.48 16.36 -0.93
C VAL A 198 -1.36 15.42 -1.74
N ILE A 199 -2.63 15.80 -1.90
CA ILE A 199 -3.60 15.03 -2.66
C ILE A 199 -4.11 15.91 -3.80
N TYR A 200 -4.26 15.33 -4.99
CA TYR A 200 -4.82 15.99 -6.17
C TYR A 200 -5.92 15.11 -6.77
N ASP A 201 -7.11 15.65 -6.99
CA ASP A 201 -8.28 14.92 -7.50
C ASP A 201 -8.61 15.21 -8.97
N GLY A 202 -7.68 15.80 -9.69
CA GLY A 202 -7.89 16.25 -11.07
C GLY A 202 -8.39 17.69 -11.18
N THR A 203 -8.84 18.31 -10.07
CA THR A 203 -9.37 19.67 -10.04
C THR A 203 -8.69 20.55 -8.99
N GLU A 204 -8.53 20.03 -7.76
CA GLU A 204 -7.98 20.78 -6.65
C GLU A 204 -6.90 20.01 -5.89
N PHE A 205 -6.05 20.76 -5.19
CA PHE A 205 -5.03 20.23 -4.30
C PHE A 205 -5.48 20.36 -2.86
N ALA A 206 -5.43 19.26 -2.10
CA ALA A 206 -5.49 19.27 -0.65
C ALA A 206 -4.08 19.10 -0.08
N ILE A 207 -3.66 20.04 0.77
CA ILE A 207 -2.40 19.96 1.52
C ILE A 207 -2.75 19.54 2.93
N VAL A 208 -2.27 18.36 3.32
CA VAL A 208 -2.58 17.75 4.60
C VAL A 208 -1.33 17.80 5.49
N PRO A 209 -1.39 18.42 6.68
CA PRO A 209 -0.25 18.45 7.59
C PRO A 209 -0.01 17.07 8.21
N ALA A 210 1.24 16.80 8.61
CA ALA A 210 1.50 15.69 9.52
C ALA A 210 0.95 16.01 10.92
N PHE A 211 0.44 14.99 11.60
CA PHE A 211 0.00 15.12 12.98
C PHE A 211 1.17 14.78 13.92
N PRO A 212 1.30 15.50 15.04
CA PRO A 212 2.34 15.21 16.02
C PRO A 212 2.13 13.84 16.64
N THR A 213 3.20 13.07 16.76
CA THR A 213 3.26 11.80 17.49
C THR A 213 4.00 12.02 18.81
N ARG A 214 3.70 11.21 19.83
CA ARG A 214 4.37 11.27 21.13
C ARG A 214 5.80 10.74 21.02
N GLU A 215 5.96 9.67 20.26
CA GLU A 215 7.24 9.03 19.97
C GLU A 215 7.22 8.33 18.62
N VAL A 216 8.37 8.12 18.03
CA VAL A 216 8.52 7.34 16.80
C VAL A 216 9.12 5.99 17.16
N VAL A 217 8.28 4.95 17.21
CA VAL A 217 8.67 3.58 17.53
C VAL A 217 9.00 2.80 16.26
N ASP A 218 8.06 2.78 15.30
CA ASP A 218 8.22 2.03 14.05
C ASP A 218 7.41 2.66 12.91
N ALA A 219 8.09 2.99 11.81
CA ALA A 219 7.47 3.54 10.61
C ALA A 219 6.97 2.47 9.61
N THR A 220 7.22 1.18 9.89
CA THR A 220 6.76 0.08 9.03
C THR A 220 5.23 0.05 9.01
N GLY A 221 4.63 -0.03 7.82
CA GLY A 221 3.18 -0.05 7.67
C GLY A 221 2.48 1.31 7.77
N CYS A 222 3.19 2.43 8.03
CA CYS A 222 2.55 3.75 8.05
C CYS A 222 1.93 4.12 6.69
N GLY A 223 2.56 3.74 5.58
CA GLY A 223 2.01 3.95 4.24
C GLY A 223 0.73 3.14 4.02
N ASP A 224 0.72 1.87 4.42
CA ASP A 224 -0.48 1.02 4.35
C ASP A 224 -1.59 1.54 5.26
N THR A 225 -1.25 1.99 6.47
CA THR A 225 -2.21 2.60 7.41
C THR A 225 -2.79 3.90 6.86
N TYR A 226 -1.97 4.73 6.19
CA TYR A 226 -2.44 5.91 5.47
C TYR A 226 -3.47 5.51 4.40
N SER A 227 -3.13 4.55 3.54
CA SER A 227 -4.04 4.06 2.49
C SER A 227 -5.33 3.49 3.09
N THR A 228 -5.26 2.75 4.19
CA THR A 228 -6.42 2.21 4.90
C THR A 228 -7.37 3.31 5.34
N GLY A 229 -6.87 4.31 6.07
CA GLY A 229 -7.67 5.43 6.57
C GLY A 229 -8.23 6.29 5.45
N TYR A 230 -7.42 6.54 4.43
CA TYR A 230 -7.82 7.32 3.27
C TYR A 230 -8.98 6.64 2.52
N LEU A 231 -8.82 5.40 2.12
CA LEU A 231 -9.84 4.66 1.39
C LEU A 231 -11.12 4.44 2.20
N TYR A 232 -11.00 4.16 3.51
CA TYR A 232 -12.15 4.07 4.39
C TYR A 232 -12.98 5.35 4.40
N LYS A 233 -12.35 6.52 4.52
CA LYS A 233 -13.03 7.81 4.51
C LYS A 233 -13.58 8.16 3.13
N ARG A 234 -12.86 7.83 2.05
CA ARG A 234 -13.37 8.02 0.68
C ARG A 234 -14.59 7.13 0.41
N ALA A 235 -14.60 5.89 0.88
CA ALA A 235 -15.77 5.00 0.83
C ALA A 235 -16.99 5.57 1.59
N CYS A 236 -16.75 6.34 2.66
CA CYS A 236 -17.79 7.06 3.39
C CYS A 236 -18.20 8.40 2.73
N GLY A 237 -17.67 8.75 1.56
CA GLY A 237 -18.01 9.98 0.84
C GLY A 237 -17.32 11.25 1.37
N ALA A 238 -16.26 11.12 2.18
CA ALA A 238 -15.50 12.28 2.66
C ALA A 238 -14.76 12.99 1.52
N SER A 239 -14.49 14.30 1.67
CA SER A 239 -13.63 15.06 0.76
C SER A 239 -12.19 14.52 0.76
N ILE A 240 -11.39 14.86 -0.27
CA ILE A 240 -9.97 14.49 -0.30
C ILE A 240 -9.20 15.07 0.89
N ALA A 241 -9.57 16.27 1.34
CA ALA A 241 -8.95 16.93 2.48
C ALA A 241 -9.27 16.20 3.80
N ASP A 242 -10.55 15.87 4.06
CA ASP A 242 -10.97 15.18 5.27
C ASP A 242 -10.43 13.76 5.32
N ALA A 243 -10.45 13.05 4.19
CA ALA A 243 -9.88 11.71 4.06
C ALA A 243 -8.36 11.72 4.31
N GLY A 244 -7.66 12.70 3.74
CA GLY A 244 -6.23 12.88 3.95
C GLY A 244 -5.87 13.21 5.40
N CYS A 245 -6.59 14.12 6.04
CA CYS A 245 -6.39 14.45 7.48
C CYS A 245 -6.59 13.20 8.35
N PHE A 246 -7.65 12.44 8.09
CA PHE A 246 -7.92 11.21 8.83
C PHE A 246 -6.80 10.18 8.63
N ALA A 247 -6.37 9.96 7.40
CA ALA A 247 -5.27 9.04 7.05
C ALA A 247 -3.95 9.44 7.71
N ALA A 248 -3.62 10.72 7.71
CA ALA A 248 -2.42 11.25 8.36
C ALA A 248 -2.46 11.05 9.88
N ALA A 249 -3.62 11.27 10.52
CA ALA A 249 -3.79 11.01 11.94
C ALA A 249 -3.63 9.53 12.31
N MET A 250 -4.19 8.62 11.50
CA MET A 250 -4.00 7.18 11.69
C MET A 250 -2.52 6.78 11.56
N SER A 251 -1.81 7.30 10.55
CA SER A 251 -0.39 7.03 10.36
C SER A 251 0.45 7.52 11.54
N SER A 252 0.09 8.68 12.12
CA SER A 252 0.76 9.21 13.31
C SER A 252 0.56 8.31 14.54
N LEU A 253 -0.64 7.76 14.73
CA LEU A 253 -0.89 6.78 15.79
C LEU A 253 -0.13 5.49 15.56
N LYS A 254 -0.03 5.00 14.29
CA LYS A 254 0.77 3.81 13.95
C LYS A 254 2.24 3.97 14.29
N LEU A 255 2.82 5.17 14.12
CA LEU A 255 4.22 5.44 14.46
C LEU A 255 4.55 5.17 15.94
N GLU A 256 3.59 5.24 16.84
CA GLU A 256 3.75 5.02 18.28
C GLU A 256 3.78 3.54 18.68
N HIS A 257 3.58 2.62 17.72
CA HIS A 257 3.49 1.18 17.96
C HIS A 257 4.36 0.40 16.98
N SER A 258 4.96 -0.71 17.47
CA SER A 258 5.65 -1.69 16.63
C SER A 258 4.67 -2.72 16.08
N GLY A 259 4.89 -3.15 14.83
CA GLY A 259 4.09 -4.19 14.17
C GLY A 259 2.84 -3.71 13.48
#